data_68c2aa8e36ed1b280dca44b49591956e
#
_entry.id   68c2aa8e36ed1b280dca44b49591956e
#
_cell.length_a   1.000
_cell.length_b   1.000
_cell.length_c   1.000
_cell.angle_alpha   90.00
_cell.angle_beta   90.00
_cell.angle_gamma   90.00
#
_symmetry.space_group_name_H-M   'P 1'
#
loop_
_entity.id
_entity.type
_entity.pdbx_description
1 polymer ?
#
loop_
_entity_poly.entity_id
_entity_poly.type
_entity_poly.pdbx_seq_one_letter_code
_entity_poly.pdbx_strand_id
1 'polypeptide(L)'
;MYAIQTHDLTKIYGKKHAVDHLNMTVHEGDIYGFVGNNGAGKSTTMKMIAGLASPTWGEIELYGRPIGARPARGNAGGANATQTHHVGALIEEPGVLKAHSAFDNLMMKALAIGVINPKEHCRDLLKLVGLADTGSQPAKKFSLGMKQRLGLALALVGTPDLLLLDEPFNGMDPQATRDMRQALVRLNRERGVTIVISSHVLDQLNRMATRYGVVRDGALVREITEAQVHKSCGSSVRIKTADPARTLAILEERLPGASLRALPDQAISISLPSLAPAASAPAAAAATAGSSATDPAQAVEHISRILHDADQVVLELSVTERDIEDYFVELMGTPTPK
;
A
#
# COMPACT_ATOMS: atom_id res chain seq x y z
N MET A 1 -19.74 -3.61 0.15
CA MET A 1 -20.04 -2.54 -0.83
C MET A 1 -18.71 -1.93 -1.30
N TYR A 2 -18.69 -1.20 -2.43
CA TYR A 2 -17.44 -0.57 -2.91
C TYR A 2 -17.39 0.87 -2.44
N ALA A 3 -16.27 1.27 -1.83
CA ALA A 3 -16.02 2.66 -1.45
C ALA A 3 -15.51 3.47 -2.64
N ILE A 4 -14.64 2.85 -3.48
CA ILE A 4 -14.13 3.49 -4.71
C ILE A 4 -14.19 2.46 -5.86
N GLN A 5 -14.67 2.92 -7.02
CA GLN A 5 -14.49 2.23 -8.30
C GLN A 5 -14.04 3.24 -9.35
N THR A 6 -13.10 2.84 -10.19
CA THR A 6 -12.67 3.64 -11.34
C THR A 6 -12.81 2.82 -12.60
N HIS A 7 -13.27 3.46 -13.68
CA HIS A 7 -13.50 2.84 -14.98
C HIS A 7 -12.70 3.59 -16.04
N ASP A 8 -11.68 2.93 -16.60
CA ASP A 8 -10.77 3.47 -17.62
C ASP A 8 -10.22 4.86 -17.29
N LEU A 9 -9.96 5.09 -15.99
CA LEU A 9 -9.53 6.37 -15.49
C LEU A 9 -8.22 6.80 -16.12
N THR A 10 -8.24 7.92 -16.83
CA THR A 10 -7.09 8.41 -17.59
C THR A 10 -6.84 9.88 -17.31
N LYS A 11 -5.56 10.24 -17.10
CA LYS A 11 -5.10 11.62 -16.95
C LYS A 11 -3.87 11.89 -17.78
N ILE A 12 -3.98 12.90 -18.65
CA ILE A 12 -2.91 13.33 -19.54
C ILE A 12 -2.49 14.75 -19.17
N TYR A 13 -1.20 14.98 -19.03
CA TYR A 13 -0.56 16.28 -18.91
C TYR A 13 0.38 16.50 -20.12
N GLY A 14 -0.03 17.35 -21.03
CA GLY A 14 0.70 17.55 -22.30
C GLY A 14 0.78 16.26 -23.11
N LYS A 15 1.96 15.67 -23.22
CA LYS A 15 2.18 14.37 -23.91
C LYS A 15 2.29 13.18 -22.97
N LYS A 16 2.29 13.42 -21.64
CA LYS A 16 2.50 12.36 -20.65
C LYS A 16 1.18 11.82 -20.15
N HIS A 17 0.94 10.52 -20.31
CA HIS A 17 -0.09 9.78 -19.61
C HIS A 17 0.36 9.59 -18.16
N ALA A 18 -0.17 10.38 -17.26
CA ALA A 18 0.14 10.28 -15.82
C ALA A 18 -0.68 9.15 -15.16
N VAL A 19 -1.88 8.89 -15.67
CA VAL A 19 -2.73 7.74 -15.36
C VAL A 19 -3.30 7.26 -16.68
N ASP A 20 -3.30 5.95 -16.91
CA ASP A 20 -3.64 5.33 -18.19
C ASP A 20 -4.58 4.13 -17.97
N HIS A 21 -5.86 4.27 -18.34
CA HIS A 21 -6.93 3.26 -18.26
C HIS A 21 -6.95 2.52 -16.90
N LEU A 22 -6.80 3.26 -15.79
CA LEU A 22 -6.73 2.67 -14.45
C LEU A 22 -8.11 2.22 -13.98
N ASN A 23 -8.25 0.92 -13.73
CA ASN A 23 -9.45 0.29 -13.17
C ASN A 23 -9.13 -0.22 -11.77
N MET A 24 -9.60 0.48 -10.74
CA MET A 24 -9.31 0.21 -9.33
C MET A 24 -10.60 -0.03 -8.55
N THR A 25 -10.56 -0.98 -7.62
CA THR A 25 -11.70 -1.32 -6.77
C THR A 25 -11.29 -1.37 -5.31
N VAL A 26 -11.84 -0.48 -4.48
CA VAL A 26 -11.63 -0.45 -3.03
C VAL A 26 -12.95 -0.79 -2.35
N HIS A 27 -12.92 -1.78 -1.44
CA HIS A 27 -14.10 -2.14 -0.66
C HIS A 27 -14.22 -1.27 0.59
N GLU A 28 -15.45 -1.13 1.07
CA GLU A 28 -15.68 -0.47 2.36
C GLU A 28 -14.94 -1.20 3.49
N GLY A 29 -14.29 -0.45 4.36
CA GLY A 29 -13.50 -0.98 5.45
C GLY A 29 -12.13 -1.52 5.07
N ASP A 30 -11.73 -1.46 3.79
CA ASP A 30 -10.35 -1.80 3.40
C ASP A 30 -9.35 -0.76 3.92
N ILE A 31 -8.17 -1.23 4.28
CA ILE A 31 -6.95 -0.44 4.25
C ILE A 31 -6.23 -0.81 2.96
N TYR A 32 -6.39 0.02 1.94
CA TYR A 32 -5.88 -0.22 0.60
C TYR A 32 -4.50 0.41 0.40
N GLY A 33 -3.48 -0.42 0.24
CA GLY A 33 -2.12 0.00 -0.07
C GLY A 33 -1.95 0.25 -1.56
N PHE A 34 -1.76 1.50 -1.97
CA PHE A 34 -1.56 1.91 -3.36
C PHE A 34 -0.07 2.04 -3.64
N VAL A 35 0.53 0.98 -4.22
CA VAL A 35 1.98 0.77 -4.30
C VAL A 35 2.50 1.01 -5.71
N GLY A 36 3.66 1.63 -5.82
CA GLY A 36 4.30 1.86 -7.12
C GLY A 36 5.49 2.81 -7.01
N ASN A 37 6.34 2.81 -8.02
CA ASN A 37 7.50 3.70 -8.09
C ASN A 37 7.11 5.19 -8.09
N ASN A 38 8.07 6.05 -7.81
CA ASN A 38 7.87 7.50 -7.94
C ASN A 38 7.52 7.85 -9.40
N GLY A 39 6.44 8.62 -9.56
CA GLY A 39 5.92 8.97 -10.89
C GLY A 39 5.01 7.94 -11.54
N ALA A 40 4.67 6.83 -10.87
CA ALA A 40 3.76 5.80 -11.38
C ALA A 40 2.29 6.24 -11.50
N GLY A 41 1.93 7.45 -11.04
CA GLY A 41 0.55 7.98 -11.17
C GLY A 41 -0.24 8.00 -9.86
N LYS A 42 0.32 7.52 -8.73
CA LYS A 42 -0.37 7.40 -7.43
C LYS A 42 -1.02 8.72 -6.96
N SER A 43 -0.22 9.77 -6.78
CA SER A 43 -0.72 11.08 -6.32
C SER A 43 -1.74 11.69 -7.29
N THR A 44 -1.55 11.50 -8.61
CA THR A 44 -2.49 11.98 -9.63
C THR A 44 -3.84 11.25 -9.51
N THR A 45 -3.83 9.94 -9.33
CA THR A 45 -5.03 9.15 -9.10
C THR A 45 -5.76 9.60 -7.83
N MET A 46 -5.04 9.76 -6.73
CA MET A 46 -5.62 10.23 -5.47
C MET A 46 -6.20 11.64 -5.57
N LYS A 47 -5.55 12.55 -6.32
CA LYS A 47 -6.10 13.89 -6.60
C LYS A 47 -7.40 13.83 -7.36
N MET A 48 -7.52 12.92 -8.33
CA MET A 48 -8.77 12.76 -9.08
C MET A 48 -9.88 12.21 -8.19
N ILE A 49 -9.59 11.21 -7.36
CA ILE A 49 -10.54 10.63 -6.40
C ILE A 49 -10.99 11.69 -5.37
N ALA A 50 -10.06 12.54 -4.91
CA ALA A 50 -10.37 13.63 -4.00
C ALA A 50 -11.10 14.82 -4.65
N GLY A 51 -11.34 14.79 -5.97
CA GLY A 51 -11.94 15.91 -6.71
C GLY A 51 -11.02 17.12 -6.90
N LEU A 52 -9.73 16.98 -6.61
CA LEU A 52 -8.73 18.05 -6.77
C LEU A 52 -8.21 18.18 -8.21
N ALA A 53 -8.42 17.16 -9.03
CA ALA A 53 -8.11 17.16 -10.44
C ALA A 53 -9.21 16.43 -11.22
N SER A 54 -9.59 16.96 -12.38
CA SER A 54 -10.55 16.26 -13.25
C SER A 54 -9.83 15.24 -14.11
N PRO A 55 -10.39 14.03 -14.33
CA PRO A 55 -9.87 13.08 -15.29
C PRO A 55 -9.91 13.67 -16.72
N THR A 56 -9.06 13.16 -17.60
CA THR A 56 -9.15 13.44 -19.04
C THR A 56 -10.21 12.57 -19.67
N TRP A 57 -10.26 11.28 -19.29
CA TRP A 57 -11.29 10.30 -19.63
C TRP A 57 -11.53 9.35 -18.47
N GLY A 58 -12.60 8.57 -18.58
CA GLY A 58 -13.00 7.59 -17.58
C GLY A 58 -13.83 8.21 -16.47
N GLU A 59 -14.27 7.34 -15.58
CA GLU A 59 -15.22 7.69 -14.52
C GLU A 59 -14.69 7.23 -13.15
N ILE A 60 -15.12 7.95 -12.11
CA ILE A 60 -14.85 7.60 -10.72
C ILE A 60 -16.17 7.53 -9.98
N GLU A 61 -16.41 6.45 -9.28
CA GLU A 61 -17.54 6.30 -8.37
C GLU A 61 -17.06 6.22 -6.93
N LEU A 62 -17.69 6.99 -6.05
CA LEU A 62 -17.55 6.87 -4.60
C LEU A 62 -18.87 6.37 -4.02
N TYR A 63 -18.82 5.23 -3.33
CA TYR A 63 -20.01 4.61 -2.74
C TYR A 63 -21.16 4.47 -3.73
N GLY A 64 -20.84 4.06 -4.98
CA GLY A 64 -21.79 3.90 -6.08
C GLY A 64 -22.35 5.22 -6.66
N ARG A 65 -21.71 6.36 -6.38
CA ARG A 65 -22.09 7.66 -6.94
C ARG A 65 -20.95 8.23 -7.78
N PRO A 66 -21.20 8.60 -9.05
CA PRO A 66 -20.17 9.17 -9.91
C PRO A 66 -19.72 10.54 -9.40
N ILE A 67 -18.38 10.78 -9.38
CA ILE A 67 -17.81 12.10 -9.07
C ILE A 67 -17.72 12.89 -10.35
N GLY A 68 -18.10 14.18 -10.27
CA GLY A 68 -17.95 15.13 -11.38
C GLY A 68 -19.01 15.05 -12.46
N ALA A 69 -20.01 14.18 -12.33
CA ALA A 69 -21.20 14.26 -13.14
C ALA A 69 -21.89 15.60 -12.87
N ARG A 70 -21.86 16.54 -13.85
CA ARG A 70 -22.72 17.71 -13.81
C ARG A 70 -24.15 17.24 -13.59
N PRO A 71 -24.88 17.74 -12.60
CA PRO A 71 -26.30 17.39 -12.48
C PRO A 71 -26.94 17.70 -13.83
N ALA A 72 -27.53 16.67 -14.45
CA ALA A 72 -28.26 16.83 -15.69
C ALA A 72 -29.28 17.96 -15.46
N ARG A 73 -29.22 19.01 -16.26
CA ARG A 73 -30.19 20.10 -16.22
C ARG A 73 -31.59 19.50 -16.39
N GLY A 74 -32.31 19.35 -15.28
CA GLY A 74 -33.69 18.89 -15.35
C GLY A 74 -34.23 18.05 -14.20
N ASN A 75 -33.44 17.50 -13.32
CA ASN A 75 -33.94 16.71 -12.17
C ASN A 75 -33.54 17.35 -10.84
N ALA A 76 -34.07 18.51 -10.55
CA ALA A 76 -34.18 19.07 -9.20
C ALA A 76 -35.39 18.44 -8.49
N GLY A 77 -35.39 17.15 -8.26
CA GLY A 77 -36.55 16.48 -7.68
C GLY A 77 -36.31 15.01 -7.41
N GLY A 78 -35.50 14.73 -6.39
CA GLY A 78 -35.25 13.38 -5.92
C GLY A 78 -34.33 13.43 -4.72
N ALA A 79 -34.77 14.15 -3.68
CA ALA A 79 -34.08 14.19 -2.41
C ALA A 79 -34.25 12.84 -1.69
N ASN A 80 -33.36 11.89 -1.96
CA ASN A 80 -32.89 11.01 -0.91
C ASN A 80 -31.52 11.54 -0.48
N ALA A 81 -31.56 12.60 0.32
CA ALA A 81 -30.42 13.15 1.06
C ALA A 81 -30.10 12.23 2.25
N THR A 82 -29.77 10.96 1.95
CA THR A 82 -29.38 9.99 2.96
C THR A 82 -27.98 9.53 2.68
N GLN A 83 -27.07 9.97 3.53
CA GLN A 83 -25.64 9.69 3.62
C GLN A 83 -24.80 10.33 2.52
N THR A 84 -24.38 11.57 2.76
CA THR A 84 -23.20 12.15 2.11
C THR A 84 -21.98 11.57 2.78
N HIS A 85 -21.28 10.66 2.08
CA HIS A 85 -20.00 10.16 2.55
C HIS A 85 -18.96 11.27 2.53
N HIS A 86 -18.23 11.42 3.64
CA HIS A 86 -17.20 12.45 3.78
C HIS A 86 -15.83 11.87 3.40
N VAL A 87 -15.13 12.59 2.54
CA VAL A 87 -13.76 12.24 2.13
C VAL A 87 -12.77 13.13 2.84
N GLY A 88 -11.88 12.54 3.62
CA GLY A 88 -10.70 13.19 4.17
C GLY A 88 -9.50 12.95 3.27
N ALA A 89 -8.68 13.96 3.01
CA ALA A 89 -7.51 13.81 2.17
C ALA A 89 -6.29 14.53 2.74
N LEU A 90 -5.15 13.83 2.65
CA LEU A 90 -3.80 14.38 2.83
C LEU A 90 -3.01 13.99 1.59
N ILE A 91 -2.93 14.91 0.62
CA ILE A 91 -2.29 14.69 -0.66
C ILE A 91 -1.24 15.77 -0.87
N GLU A 92 0.00 15.33 -1.13
CA GLU A 92 1.20 16.18 -1.20
C GLU A 92 1.49 16.89 0.13
N GLU A 93 1.69 18.21 0.12
CA GLU A 93 1.97 18.96 1.34
C GLU A 93 0.70 19.18 2.17
N PRO A 94 0.79 19.03 3.51
CA PRO A 94 -0.31 19.39 4.39
C PRO A 94 -0.68 20.87 4.22
N GLY A 95 -1.95 21.15 3.89
CA GLY A 95 -2.50 22.49 3.77
C GLY A 95 -2.61 23.21 5.11
N VAL A 96 -1.48 23.47 5.77
CA VAL A 96 -1.39 24.00 7.12
C VAL A 96 -1.26 25.52 7.11
N LEU A 97 -2.06 26.20 7.90
CA LEU A 97 -1.94 27.64 8.15
C LEU A 97 -0.74 27.88 9.07
N LYS A 98 0.39 28.25 8.48
CA LYS A 98 1.72 28.28 9.13
C LYS A 98 1.81 29.22 10.32
N ALA A 99 1.01 30.28 10.35
CA ALA A 99 1.00 31.29 11.44
C ALA A 99 0.15 30.88 12.66
N HIS A 100 -0.66 29.85 12.53
CA HIS A 100 -1.61 29.42 13.56
C HIS A 100 -1.12 28.16 14.28
N SER A 101 -1.64 27.93 15.49
CA SER A 101 -1.37 26.70 16.26
C SER A 101 -2.02 25.48 15.59
N ALA A 102 -1.65 24.27 16.04
CA ALA A 102 -2.30 23.04 15.59
C ALA A 102 -3.80 23.06 15.91
N PHE A 103 -4.16 23.50 17.11
CA PHE A 103 -5.54 23.60 17.52
C PHE A 103 -6.35 24.59 16.65
N ASP A 104 -5.79 25.78 16.36
CA ASP A 104 -6.47 26.77 15.53
C ASP A 104 -6.68 26.30 14.10
N ASN A 105 -5.68 25.59 13.54
CA ASN A 105 -5.81 24.95 12.22
C ASN A 105 -7.02 24.00 12.16
N LEU A 106 -7.14 23.12 13.15
CA LEU A 106 -8.27 22.18 13.23
C LEU A 106 -9.59 22.90 13.48
N MET A 107 -9.61 23.87 14.40
CA MET A 107 -10.81 24.65 14.72
C MET A 107 -11.37 25.38 13.51
N MET A 108 -10.52 26.06 12.73
CA MET A 108 -10.98 26.75 11.51
C MET A 108 -11.65 25.79 10.54
N LYS A 109 -11.05 24.61 10.31
CA LYS A 109 -11.67 23.61 9.44
C LYS A 109 -12.96 23.06 10.03
N ALA A 110 -12.96 22.72 11.33
CA ALA A 110 -14.13 22.15 12.01
C ALA A 110 -15.33 23.12 11.98
N LEU A 111 -15.10 24.40 12.18
CA LEU A 111 -16.13 25.43 12.07
C LEU A 111 -16.63 25.60 10.63
N ALA A 112 -15.72 25.56 9.65
CA ALA A 112 -16.07 25.72 8.23
C ALA A 112 -16.98 24.60 7.71
N ILE A 113 -16.82 23.37 8.23
CA ILE A 113 -17.64 22.21 7.82
C ILE A 113 -18.77 21.87 8.81
N GLY A 114 -18.98 22.69 9.85
CA GLY A 114 -20.08 22.54 10.77
C GLY A 114 -19.97 21.36 11.75
N VAL A 115 -18.76 21.03 12.23
CA VAL A 115 -18.56 19.98 13.20
C VAL A 115 -19.28 20.30 14.52
N ILE A 116 -20.05 19.34 15.03
CA ILE A 116 -20.68 19.44 16.35
C ILE A 116 -19.61 19.28 17.44
N ASN A 117 -19.65 20.14 18.47
CA ASN A 117 -18.65 20.16 19.56
C ASN A 117 -17.19 20.28 19.05
N PRO A 118 -16.86 21.27 18.19
CA PRO A 118 -15.59 21.32 17.48
C PRO A 118 -14.37 21.40 18.42
N LYS A 119 -14.51 21.99 19.61
CA LYS A 119 -13.42 22.11 20.59
C LYS A 119 -12.97 20.75 21.11
N GLU A 120 -13.91 19.90 21.49
CA GLU A 120 -13.63 18.56 21.98
C GLU A 120 -13.09 17.69 20.87
N HIS A 121 -13.75 17.68 19.71
CA HIS A 121 -13.30 16.95 18.52
C HIS A 121 -11.87 17.31 18.12
N CYS A 122 -11.50 18.58 18.07
CA CYS A 122 -10.15 19.02 17.76
C CYS A 122 -9.11 18.55 18.79
N ARG A 123 -9.45 18.58 20.09
CA ARG A 123 -8.55 18.08 21.14
C ARG A 123 -8.31 16.58 21.01
N ASP A 124 -9.34 15.82 20.71
CA ASP A 124 -9.22 14.37 20.54
C ASP A 124 -8.40 14.00 19.30
N LEU A 125 -8.56 14.74 18.21
CA LEU A 125 -7.71 14.59 17.04
C LEU A 125 -6.24 14.92 17.34
N LEU A 126 -5.96 15.98 18.11
CA LEU A 126 -4.58 16.31 18.50
C LEU A 126 -3.96 15.22 19.41
N LYS A 127 -4.74 14.64 20.32
CA LYS A 127 -4.29 13.47 21.11
C LYS A 127 -4.00 12.28 20.21
N LEU A 128 -4.90 11.97 19.25
CA LEU A 128 -4.77 10.86 18.33
C LEU A 128 -3.47 10.92 17.52
N VAL A 129 -3.10 12.11 17.05
CA VAL A 129 -1.88 12.31 16.23
C VAL A 129 -0.64 12.69 17.07
N GLY A 130 -0.72 12.71 18.40
CA GLY A 130 0.39 13.03 19.29
C GLY A 130 0.87 14.48 19.20
N LEU A 131 -0.07 15.42 19.03
CA LEU A 131 0.21 16.87 19.01
C LEU A 131 -0.51 17.64 20.14
N ALA A 132 -1.01 16.95 21.16
CA ALA A 132 -1.77 17.55 22.26
C ALA A 132 -0.93 18.61 23.02
N ASP A 133 0.37 18.36 23.20
CA ASP A 133 1.27 19.18 24.01
C ASP A 133 1.90 20.35 23.26
N THR A 134 1.49 20.60 21.99
CA THR A 134 2.07 21.69 21.18
C THR A 134 1.57 23.08 21.59
N GLY A 135 0.47 23.16 22.35
CA GLY A 135 -0.08 24.41 22.87
C GLY A 135 -0.35 25.45 21.80
N SER A 136 0.11 26.67 22.04
CA SER A 136 -0.02 27.79 21.11
C SER A 136 1.12 27.92 20.10
N GLN A 137 2.03 26.93 20.02
CA GLN A 137 3.15 26.99 19.08
C GLN A 137 2.64 27.04 17.64
N PRO A 138 3.07 28.04 16.83
CA PRO A 138 2.63 28.15 15.45
C PRO A 138 3.23 27.04 14.57
N ALA A 139 2.44 26.51 13.63
CA ALA A 139 2.78 25.37 12.79
C ALA A 139 4.00 25.62 11.88
N LYS A 140 4.41 26.88 11.64
CA LYS A 140 5.68 27.19 10.96
C LYS A 140 6.92 26.65 11.69
N LYS A 141 6.85 26.48 13.01
CA LYS A 141 7.93 25.93 13.85
C LYS A 141 7.90 24.41 13.96
N PHE A 142 6.92 23.75 13.37
CA PHE A 142 6.80 22.29 13.40
C PHE A 142 7.84 21.62 12.51
N SER A 143 8.35 20.48 12.96
CA SER A 143 9.14 19.58 12.13
C SER A 143 8.29 19.04 10.97
N LEU A 144 8.92 18.42 9.98
CA LEU A 144 8.18 17.80 8.86
C LEU A 144 7.18 16.76 9.37
N GLY A 145 7.61 15.86 10.27
CA GLY A 145 6.75 14.85 10.88
C GLY A 145 5.58 15.44 11.69
N MET A 146 5.80 16.57 12.41
CA MET A 146 4.69 17.28 13.09
C MET A 146 3.71 17.88 12.11
N LYS A 147 4.17 18.42 10.97
CA LYS A 147 3.30 18.92 9.91
C LYS A 147 2.49 17.81 9.27
N GLN A 148 3.10 16.66 9.00
CA GLN A 148 2.41 15.47 8.48
C GLN A 148 1.32 14.99 9.45
N ARG A 149 1.63 14.89 10.75
CA ARG A 149 0.65 14.54 11.78
C ARG A 149 -0.50 15.55 11.88
N LEU A 150 -0.21 16.85 11.75
CA LEU A 150 -1.25 17.88 11.68
C LEU A 150 -2.09 17.76 10.40
N GLY A 151 -1.47 17.47 9.25
CA GLY A 151 -2.15 17.20 8.00
C GLY A 151 -3.12 16.01 8.09
N LEU A 152 -2.69 14.92 8.75
CA LEU A 152 -3.59 13.81 9.01
C LEU A 152 -4.75 14.22 9.95
N ALA A 153 -4.47 14.94 11.02
CA ALA A 153 -5.52 15.44 11.90
C ALA A 153 -6.53 16.32 11.13
N LEU A 154 -6.05 17.18 10.22
CA LEU A 154 -6.90 17.95 9.34
C LEU A 154 -7.73 17.06 8.41
N ALA A 155 -7.15 16.02 7.84
CA ALA A 155 -7.90 15.06 7.01
C ALA A 155 -9.01 14.34 7.78
N LEU A 156 -8.83 14.14 9.08
CA LEU A 156 -9.80 13.48 9.98
C LEU A 156 -10.89 14.41 10.54
N VAL A 157 -10.78 15.72 10.35
CA VAL A 157 -11.84 16.66 10.78
C VAL A 157 -13.15 16.33 10.07
N GLY A 158 -14.22 16.14 10.83
CA GLY A 158 -15.54 15.78 10.30
C GLY A 158 -15.78 14.28 10.18
N THR A 159 -14.92 13.44 10.75
CA THR A 159 -15.07 11.97 10.78
C THR A 159 -15.35 11.37 9.40
N PRO A 160 -14.37 11.39 8.48
CA PRO A 160 -14.57 10.91 7.11
C PRO A 160 -14.85 9.40 7.08
N ASP A 161 -15.66 8.97 6.10
CA ASP A 161 -15.89 7.55 5.78
C ASP A 161 -14.74 6.98 4.91
N LEU A 162 -14.13 7.86 4.10
CA LEU A 162 -12.99 7.56 3.23
C LEU A 162 -11.83 8.50 3.53
N LEU A 163 -10.65 7.94 3.75
CA LEU A 163 -9.41 8.68 4.00
C LEU A 163 -8.38 8.39 2.90
N LEU A 164 -7.94 9.44 2.21
CA LEU A 164 -6.93 9.36 1.16
C LEU A 164 -5.60 9.95 1.67
N LEU A 165 -4.57 9.13 1.75
CA LEU A 165 -3.27 9.50 2.31
C LEU A 165 -2.14 9.26 1.30
N ASP A 166 -1.56 10.34 0.78
CA ASP A 166 -0.45 10.26 -0.16
C ASP A 166 0.87 10.38 0.58
N GLU A 167 1.63 9.26 0.62
CA GLU A 167 2.92 9.16 1.29
C GLU A 167 2.92 9.70 2.75
N PRO A 168 1.95 9.33 3.61
CA PRO A 168 1.73 9.99 4.89
C PRO A 168 2.88 9.82 5.89
N PHE A 169 3.73 8.82 5.69
CA PHE A 169 4.84 8.51 6.60
C PHE A 169 6.16 9.20 6.22
N ASN A 170 6.19 9.90 5.09
CA ASN A 170 7.42 10.56 4.62
C ASN A 170 7.93 11.60 5.63
N GLY A 171 9.22 11.49 5.96
CA GLY A 171 9.90 12.42 6.89
C GLY A 171 9.53 12.23 8.36
N MET A 172 8.87 11.14 8.71
CA MET A 172 8.65 10.74 10.10
C MET A 172 9.78 9.84 10.61
N ASP A 173 10.06 9.95 11.90
CA ASP A 173 10.92 8.99 12.57
C ASP A 173 10.22 7.62 12.73
N PRO A 174 10.97 6.52 12.98
CA PRO A 174 10.39 5.18 13.08
C PRO A 174 9.33 5.02 14.16
N GLN A 175 9.45 5.77 15.27
CA GLN A 175 8.47 5.70 16.36
C GLN A 175 7.17 6.40 15.94
N ALA A 176 7.27 7.63 15.40
CA ALA A 176 6.12 8.38 14.91
C ALA A 176 5.37 7.60 13.79
N THR A 177 6.11 6.91 12.92
CA THR A 177 5.52 6.05 11.88
C THR A 177 4.73 4.88 12.50
N ARG A 178 5.27 4.23 13.53
CA ARG A 178 4.55 3.15 14.25
C ARG A 178 3.28 3.65 14.91
N ASP A 179 3.36 4.78 15.62
CA ASP A 179 2.22 5.36 16.33
C ASP A 179 1.11 5.77 15.36
N MET A 180 1.49 6.39 14.25
CA MET A 180 0.58 6.79 13.18
C MET A 180 -0.11 5.58 12.55
N ARG A 181 0.63 4.51 12.23
CA ARG A 181 0.09 3.26 11.69
C ARG A 181 -0.93 2.65 12.65
N GLN A 182 -0.60 2.57 13.95
CA GLN A 182 -1.52 2.05 14.96
C GLN A 182 -2.80 2.89 15.05
N ALA A 183 -2.68 4.22 14.96
CA ALA A 183 -3.83 5.12 14.95
C ALA A 183 -4.75 4.87 13.74
N LEU A 184 -4.18 4.70 12.53
CA LEU A 184 -4.94 4.41 11.31
C LEU A 184 -5.62 3.04 11.38
N VAL A 185 -4.92 1.99 11.83
CA VAL A 185 -5.50 0.65 12.02
C VAL A 185 -6.64 0.69 13.04
N ARG A 186 -6.48 1.45 14.13
CA ARG A 186 -7.53 1.62 15.13
C ARG A 186 -8.76 2.33 14.54
N LEU A 187 -8.56 3.42 13.81
CA LEU A 187 -9.65 4.13 13.12
C LEU A 187 -10.42 3.22 12.17
N ASN A 188 -9.72 2.42 11.37
CA ASN A 188 -10.34 1.46 10.48
C ASN A 188 -11.16 0.42 11.27
N ARG A 189 -10.57 -0.22 12.29
CA ARG A 189 -11.22 -1.30 13.05
C ARG A 189 -12.40 -0.81 13.90
N GLU A 190 -12.27 0.34 14.58
CA GLU A 190 -13.27 0.84 15.52
C GLU A 190 -14.38 1.63 14.85
N ARG A 191 -14.09 2.30 13.72
CA ARG A 191 -15.04 3.19 13.04
C ARG A 191 -15.39 2.77 11.62
N GLY A 192 -14.79 1.71 11.10
CA GLY A 192 -15.03 1.24 9.73
C GLY A 192 -14.54 2.18 8.64
N VAL A 193 -13.65 3.14 8.95
CA VAL A 193 -13.13 4.09 7.97
C VAL A 193 -12.37 3.35 6.89
N THR A 194 -12.74 3.56 5.64
CA THR A 194 -11.97 3.06 4.48
C THR A 194 -10.75 3.93 4.27
N ILE A 195 -9.57 3.35 4.11
CA ILE A 195 -8.32 4.09 4.02
C ILE A 195 -7.57 3.68 2.75
N VAL A 196 -7.21 4.65 1.93
CA VAL A 196 -6.29 4.44 0.79
C VAL A 196 -4.98 5.14 1.12
N ILE A 197 -3.89 4.39 1.11
CA ILE A 197 -2.56 4.89 1.44
C ILE A 197 -1.63 4.62 0.27
N SER A 198 -1.07 5.67 -0.34
CA SER A 198 0.03 5.50 -1.27
C SER A 198 1.36 5.34 -0.53
N SER A 199 2.20 4.46 -1.01
CA SER A 199 3.61 4.40 -0.59
C SER A 199 4.48 3.79 -1.69
N HIS A 200 5.73 4.21 -1.71
CA HIS A 200 6.80 3.57 -2.47
C HIS A 200 7.65 2.65 -1.57
N VAL A 201 7.41 2.66 -0.24
CA VAL A 201 8.06 1.81 0.76
C VAL A 201 7.06 0.79 1.28
N LEU A 202 7.24 -0.45 0.90
CA LEU A 202 6.29 -1.52 1.16
C LEU A 202 6.19 -1.90 2.63
N ASP A 203 7.31 -1.93 3.37
CA ASP A 203 7.33 -2.27 4.80
C ASP A 203 6.40 -1.37 5.63
N GLN A 204 6.17 -0.14 5.17
CA GLN A 204 5.22 0.75 5.81
C GLN A 204 3.78 0.26 5.74
N LEU A 205 3.40 -0.43 4.66
CA LEU A 205 2.05 -0.91 4.38
C LEU A 205 1.82 -2.36 4.81
N ASN A 206 2.88 -3.18 4.78
CA ASN A 206 2.81 -4.64 5.00
C ASN A 206 2.15 -5.06 6.31
N ARG A 207 2.15 -4.18 7.33
CA ARG A 207 1.59 -4.47 8.65
C ARG A 207 0.20 -3.90 8.87
N MET A 208 -0.43 -3.34 7.85
CA MET A 208 -1.70 -2.66 8.00
C MET A 208 -2.65 -2.83 6.82
N ALA A 209 -2.13 -2.98 5.60
CA ALA A 209 -2.98 -3.05 4.42
C ALA A 209 -3.68 -4.40 4.31
N THR A 210 -4.99 -4.38 4.02
CA THR A 210 -5.83 -5.56 3.78
C THR A 210 -5.83 -5.96 2.30
N ARG A 211 -5.54 -4.99 1.43
CA ARG A 211 -5.49 -5.14 -0.02
C ARG A 211 -4.45 -4.19 -0.61
N TYR A 212 -3.87 -4.60 -1.73
CA TYR A 212 -2.87 -3.80 -2.45
C TYR A 212 -3.26 -3.61 -3.90
N GLY A 213 -3.07 -2.39 -4.42
CA GLY A 213 -3.08 -2.06 -5.84
C GLY A 213 -1.68 -1.68 -6.28
N VAL A 214 -1.11 -2.44 -7.22
CA VAL A 214 0.23 -2.20 -7.76
C VAL A 214 0.11 -1.38 -9.04
N VAL A 215 0.75 -0.21 -9.04
CA VAL A 215 0.71 0.73 -10.18
C VAL A 215 2.07 0.85 -10.81
N ARG A 216 2.11 0.77 -12.14
CA ARG A 216 3.29 0.99 -12.96
C ARG A 216 2.91 1.78 -14.20
N ASP A 217 3.67 2.83 -14.52
CA ASP A 217 3.51 3.66 -15.72
C ASP A 217 2.09 4.18 -15.96
N GLY A 218 1.39 4.54 -14.87
CA GLY A 218 0.02 5.06 -14.92
C GLY A 218 -1.09 4.01 -14.90
N ALA A 219 -0.76 2.73 -15.09
CA ALA A 219 -1.72 1.64 -15.13
C ALA A 219 -1.70 0.77 -13.86
N LEU A 220 -2.85 0.23 -13.49
CA LEU A 220 -2.95 -0.76 -12.41
C LEU A 220 -2.53 -2.13 -12.95
N VAL A 221 -1.38 -2.62 -12.48
CA VAL A 221 -0.83 -3.91 -12.92
C VAL A 221 -1.57 -5.07 -12.25
N ARG A 222 -1.89 -4.92 -10.97
CA ARG A 222 -2.53 -5.98 -10.19
C ARG A 222 -3.20 -5.44 -8.93
N GLU A 223 -4.35 -6.04 -8.57
CA GLU A 223 -4.95 -5.94 -7.24
C GLU A 223 -4.85 -7.29 -6.53
N ILE A 224 -4.40 -7.29 -5.29
CA ILE A 224 -4.17 -8.49 -4.48
C ILE A 224 -4.54 -8.24 -3.02
N THR A 225 -5.10 -9.25 -2.37
CA THR A 225 -5.36 -9.20 -0.92
C THR A 225 -4.08 -9.56 -0.14
N GLU A 226 -4.01 -9.15 1.14
CA GLU A 226 -2.94 -9.57 2.05
C GLU A 226 -2.75 -11.10 2.05
N ALA A 227 -3.83 -11.86 2.16
CA ALA A 227 -3.80 -13.32 2.12
C ALA A 227 -3.22 -13.88 0.81
N GLN A 228 -3.50 -13.24 -0.34
CA GLN A 228 -2.93 -13.61 -1.62
C GLN A 228 -1.44 -13.23 -1.72
N VAL A 229 -1.02 -12.11 -1.11
CA VAL A 229 0.40 -11.73 -1.03
C VAL A 229 1.17 -12.80 -0.26
N HIS A 230 0.76 -13.14 0.96
CA HIS A 230 1.39 -14.18 1.76
C HIS A 230 1.43 -15.54 1.01
N LYS A 231 0.34 -15.90 0.36
CA LYS A 231 0.28 -17.11 -0.46
C LYS A 231 1.22 -17.06 -1.67
N SER A 232 1.39 -15.88 -2.30
CA SER A 232 2.24 -15.70 -3.49
C SER A 232 3.72 -15.54 -3.15
N CYS A 233 4.04 -15.03 -1.97
CA CYS A 233 5.43 -14.95 -1.50
C CYS A 233 6.03 -16.33 -1.35
N GLY A 234 5.23 -17.36 -0.98
CA GLY A 234 5.72 -18.73 -0.82
C GLY A 234 6.80 -18.86 0.25
N SER A 235 7.25 -20.07 0.46
CA SER A 235 8.42 -20.33 1.31
C SER A 235 9.68 -20.44 0.45
N SER A 236 10.77 -19.87 0.91
CA SER A 236 12.11 -20.08 0.36
C SER A 236 12.99 -20.79 1.38
N VAL A 237 13.95 -21.56 0.89
CA VAL A 237 14.95 -22.18 1.75
C VAL A 237 16.20 -21.32 1.72
N ARG A 238 16.62 -20.85 2.87
CA ARG A 238 17.87 -20.12 3.04
C ARG A 238 18.96 -21.06 3.50
N ILE A 239 20.09 -21.00 2.80
CA ILE A 239 21.24 -21.86 3.10
C ILE A 239 22.48 -21.00 3.23
N LYS A 240 23.31 -21.33 4.23
CA LYS A 240 24.65 -20.79 4.38
C LYS A 240 25.63 -21.96 4.42
N THR A 241 26.66 -21.91 3.60
CA THR A 241 27.66 -22.99 3.50
C THR A 241 29.06 -22.40 3.62
N ALA A 242 30.05 -23.29 3.83
CA ALA A 242 31.46 -22.89 3.88
C ALA A 242 31.99 -22.39 2.51
N ASP A 243 31.43 -22.91 1.41
CA ASP A 243 31.76 -22.50 0.02
C ASP A 243 30.47 -22.16 -0.74
N PRO A 244 29.98 -20.91 -0.68
CA PRO A 244 28.75 -20.49 -1.34
C PRO A 244 28.80 -20.61 -2.86
N ALA A 245 29.95 -20.35 -3.49
CA ALA A 245 30.10 -20.38 -4.95
C ALA A 245 29.94 -21.79 -5.50
N ARG A 246 30.63 -22.76 -4.88
CA ARG A 246 30.51 -24.17 -5.22
C ARG A 246 29.11 -24.72 -4.94
N THR A 247 28.52 -24.32 -3.81
CA THR A 247 27.15 -24.71 -3.46
C THR A 247 26.15 -24.21 -4.49
N LEU A 248 26.26 -22.96 -4.94
CA LEU A 248 25.39 -22.39 -5.96
C LEU A 248 25.44 -23.20 -7.27
N ALA A 249 26.64 -23.54 -7.75
CA ALA A 249 26.82 -24.34 -8.97
C ALA A 249 26.18 -25.75 -8.84
N ILE A 250 26.33 -26.39 -7.69
CA ILE A 250 25.73 -27.72 -7.43
C ILE A 250 24.19 -27.62 -7.42
N LEU A 251 23.65 -26.58 -6.80
CA LEU A 251 22.21 -26.38 -6.73
C LEU A 251 21.60 -26.02 -8.11
N GLU A 252 22.32 -25.25 -8.95
CA GLU A 252 21.89 -24.95 -10.32
C GLU A 252 21.81 -26.25 -11.15
N GLU A 253 22.78 -27.17 -10.99
CA GLU A 253 22.81 -28.45 -11.70
C GLU A 253 21.73 -29.44 -11.20
N ARG A 254 21.54 -29.52 -9.88
CA ARG A 254 20.70 -30.54 -9.24
C ARG A 254 19.25 -30.15 -9.04
N LEU A 255 18.91 -28.85 -9.12
CA LEU A 255 17.56 -28.32 -8.96
C LEU A 255 17.12 -27.53 -10.20
N PRO A 256 16.97 -28.16 -11.36
CA PRO A 256 16.53 -27.49 -12.57
C PRO A 256 15.13 -26.89 -12.38
N GLY A 257 15.02 -25.57 -12.53
CA GLY A 257 13.77 -24.82 -12.32
C GLY A 257 13.64 -24.14 -10.95
N ALA A 258 14.59 -24.33 -10.02
CA ALA A 258 14.69 -23.52 -8.81
C ALA A 258 15.19 -22.13 -9.15
N SER A 259 14.62 -21.10 -8.52
CA SER A 259 15.19 -19.74 -8.55
C SER A 259 16.21 -19.62 -7.40
N LEU A 260 17.48 -19.45 -7.77
CA LEU A 260 18.60 -19.32 -6.83
C LEU A 260 19.07 -17.86 -6.79
N ARG A 261 19.23 -17.33 -5.58
CA ARG A 261 19.69 -15.95 -5.37
C ARG A 261 20.78 -15.91 -4.30
N ALA A 262 21.94 -15.38 -4.64
CA ALA A 262 22.98 -15.09 -3.65
C ALA A 262 22.58 -13.83 -2.84
N LEU A 263 22.69 -13.92 -1.51
CA LEU A 263 22.42 -12.83 -0.60
C LEU A 263 23.72 -12.14 -0.16
N PRO A 264 23.67 -10.85 0.28
CA PRO A 264 24.86 -10.09 0.66
C PRO A 264 25.70 -10.70 1.79
N ASP A 265 25.08 -11.53 2.65
CA ASP A 265 25.71 -12.22 3.78
C ASP A 265 26.27 -13.60 3.43
N GLN A 266 26.50 -13.86 2.13
CA GLN A 266 27.00 -15.13 1.59
C GLN A 266 26.02 -16.31 1.76
N ALA A 267 24.76 -16.06 2.10
CA ALA A 267 23.71 -17.06 2.06
C ALA A 267 23.12 -17.21 0.64
N ILE A 268 22.51 -18.33 0.36
CA ILE A 268 21.78 -18.62 -0.88
C ILE A 268 20.30 -18.77 -0.53
N SER A 269 19.44 -18.02 -1.19
CA SER A 269 17.99 -18.20 -1.13
C SER A 269 17.53 -19.06 -2.29
N ILE A 270 16.74 -20.09 -2.00
CA ILE A 270 16.23 -21.06 -2.97
C ILE A 270 14.71 -20.99 -2.95
N SER A 271 14.11 -20.62 -4.07
CA SER A 271 12.67 -20.69 -4.28
C SER A 271 12.37 -21.82 -5.26
N LEU A 272 11.63 -22.82 -4.80
CA LEU A 272 11.25 -23.97 -5.62
C LEU A 272 9.86 -23.74 -6.23
N PRO A 273 9.62 -24.13 -7.50
CA PRO A 273 8.30 -24.04 -8.12
C PRO A 273 7.21 -24.80 -7.35
N SER A 274 7.59 -25.89 -6.68
CA SER A 274 6.71 -26.69 -5.83
C SER A 274 6.33 -26.02 -4.52
N LEU A 275 7.08 -25.00 -4.08
CA LEU A 275 6.76 -24.16 -2.92
C LEU A 275 5.96 -22.90 -3.33
N ALA A 276 5.85 -22.65 -4.65
CA ALA A 276 5.03 -21.55 -5.16
C ALA A 276 3.55 -21.99 -5.23
N PRO A 277 2.60 -21.16 -4.83
CA PRO A 277 1.18 -21.46 -4.98
C PRO A 277 0.82 -21.61 -6.47
N ALA A 278 -0.07 -22.55 -6.79
CA ALA A 278 -0.49 -22.93 -8.13
C ALA A 278 -0.98 -21.79 -9.07
N ALA A 279 -1.07 -20.55 -8.57
CA ALA A 279 -1.54 -19.38 -9.31
C ALA A 279 -0.46 -18.70 -10.18
N SER A 280 0.82 -19.06 -10.07
CA SER A 280 1.92 -18.44 -10.82
C SER A 280 2.49 -19.28 -11.96
N ALA A 281 1.96 -20.50 -12.18
CA ALA A 281 2.36 -21.35 -13.31
C ALA A 281 1.57 -20.95 -14.59
N PRO A 282 2.24 -20.77 -15.76
CA PRO A 282 1.54 -20.59 -17.03
C PRO A 282 0.66 -21.80 -17.32
N ALA A 283 -0.54 -21.57 -17.82
CA ALA A 283 -1.62 -22.57 -18.02
C ALA A 283 -1.24 -23.81 -18.86
N ALA A 284 -0.09 -23.82 -19.50
CA ALA A 284 0.41 -24.95 -20.30
C ALA A 284 1.11 -26.04 -19.46
N ALA A 285 1.52 -25.78 -18.23
CA ALA A 285 2.26 -26.74 -17.39
C ALA A 285 1.36 -27.51 -16.39
N ALA A 286 0.08 -27.16 -16.29
CA ALA A 286 -0.84 -27.71 -15.29
C ALA A 286 -1.39 -29.12 -15.62
N ALA A 287 -1.10 -29.66 -16.81
CA ALA A 287 -1.73 -30.91 -17.29
C ALA A 287 -0.97 -32.20 -16.92
N THR A 288 0.24 -32.15 -16.38
CA THR A 288 1.07 -33.34 -16.16
C THR A 288 1.74 -33.47 -14.78
N ALA A 289 1.55 -32.50 -13.88
CA ALA A 289 2.09 -32.61 -12.53
C ALA A 289 0.96 -32.88 -11.53
N GLY A 290 0.89 -34.10 -11.02
CA GLY A 290 0.06 -34.44 -9.87
C GLY A 290 0.43 -33.55 -8.70
N SER A 291 -0.49 -32.66 -8.32
CA SER A 291 -0.34 -31.60 -7.33
C SER A 291 -0.22 -32.20 -5.93
N SER A 292 1.00 -32.34 -5.42
CA SER A 292 1.23 -32.24 -3.99
C SER A 292 2.07 -30.98 -3.76
N ALA A 293 1.48 -29.97 -3.13
CA ALA A 293 2.24 -28.86 -2.58
C ALA A 293 3.30 -29.47 -1.65
N THR A 294 4.56 -29.41 -2.06
CA THR A 294 5.64 -30.03 -1.28
C THR A 294 5.76 -29.26 0.02
N ASP A 295 5.58 -29.95 1.15
CA ASP A 295 5.77 -29.39 2.49
C ASP A 295 7.15 -28.72 2.54
N PRO A 296 7.28 -27.48 3.05
CA PRO A 296 8.57 -26.83 3.24
C PRO A 296 9.62 -27.70 3.93
N ALA A 297 9.20 -28.59 4.85
CA ALA A 297 10.06 -29.56 5.50
C ALA A 297 10.65 -30.59 4.52
N GLN A 298 9.87 -31.05 3.55
CA GLN A 298 10.37 -32.01 2.53
C GLN A 298 11.35 -31.32 1.57
N ALA A 299 11.13 -30.03 1.27
CA ALA A 299 12.07 -29.25 0.46
C ALA A 299 13.42 -29.09 1.17
N VAL A 300 13.41 -28.79 2.47
CA VAL A 300 14.61 -28.70 3.31
C VAL A 300 15.34 -30.04 3.34
N GLU A 301 14.63 -31.16 3.54
CA GLU A 301 15.21 -32.49 3.55
C GLU A 301 15.86 -32.83 2.20
N HIS A 302 15.19 -32.53 1.09
CA HIS A 302 15.70 -32.76 -0.24
C HIS A 302 16.99 -31.98 -0.53
N ILE A 303 16.98 -30.68 -0.22
CA ILE A 303 18.14 -29.80 -0.39
C ILE A 303 19.30 -30.28 0.53
N SER A 304 19.00 -30.59 1.79
CA SER A 304 20.00 -31.10 2.73
C SER A 304 20.68 -32.35 2.21
N ARG A 305 19.93 -33.26 1.60
CA ARG A 305 20.47 -34.51 1.00
C ARG A 305 21.38 -34.21 -0.19
N ILE A 306 20.97 -33.30 -1.08
CA ILE A 306 21.81 -32.88 -2.24
C ILE A 306 23.16 -32.32 -1.76
N LEU A 307 23.15 -31.49 -0.71
CA LEU A 307 24.37 -30.88 -0.20
C LEU A 307 25.27 -31.90 0.54
N HIS A 308 24.66 -32.84 1.26
CA HIS A 308 25.37 -33.90 1.91
C HIS A 308 26.06 -34.83 0.90
N ASP A 309 25.35 -35.24 -0.16
CA ASP A 309 25.89 -36.08 -1.24
C ASP A 309 27.02 -35.40 -2.03
N ALA A 310 27.04 -34.06 -2.02
CA ALA A 310 28.07 -33.24 -2.64
C ALA A 310 29.22 -32.85 -1.68
N ASP A 311 29.22 -33.37 -0.47
CA ASP A 311 30.23 -33.13 0.56
C ASP A 311 30.36 -31.64 0.93
N GLN A 312 29.20 -30.92 0.97
CA GLN A 312 29.14 -29.53 1.35
C GLN A 312 28.87 -29.36 2.84
N VAL A 313 29.67 -28.51 3.50
CA VAL A 313 29.45 -28.13 4.89
C VAL A 313 28.37 -27.09 5.00
N VAL A 314 27.22 -27.49 5.53
CA VAL A 314 26.08 -26.58 5.78
C VAL A 314 26.24 -25.92 7.15
N LEU A 315 26.31 -24.62 7.18
CA LEU A 315 26.41 -23.80 8.41
C LEU A 315 25.02 -23.36 8.93
N GLU A 316 24.09 -23.10 8.03
CA GLU A 316 22.72 -22.70 8.35
C GLU A 316 21.80 -23.25 7.24
N LEU A 317 20.66 -23.80 7.64
CA LEU A 317 19.60 -24.23 6.75
C LEU A 317 18.27 -23.89 7.41
N SER A 318 17.53 -22.96 6.85
CA SER A 318 16.27 -22.48 7.42
C SER A 318 15.23 -22.24 6.34
N VAL A 319 13.95 -22.43 6.69
CA VAL A 319 12.83 -21.99 5.85
C VAL A 319 12.57 -20.53 6.17
N THR A 320 12.58 -19.69 5.16
CA THR A 320 12.20 -18.28 5.26
C THR A 320 11.01 -18.02 4.34
N GLU A 321 10.08 -17.21 4.76
CA GLU A 321 9.11 -16.67 3.84
C GLU A 321 9.83 -15.74 2.87
N ARG A 322 9.47 -15.80 1.58
CA ARG A 322 10.00 -14.88 0.57
C ARG A 322 9.63 -13.45 1.01
N ASP A 323 10.61 -12.56 0.91
CA ASP A 323 10.37 -11.16 1.27
C ASP A 323 9.25 -10.58 0.38
N ILE A 324 8.28 -10.00 1.05
CA ILE A 324 7.14 -9.33 0.39
C ILE A 324 7.66 -8.21 -0.51
N GLU A 325 8.75 -7.53 -0.12
CA GLU A 325 9.37 -6.48 -0.94
C GLU A 325 9.89 -7.03 -2.27
N ASP A 326 10.56 -8.17 -2.28
CA ASP A 326 11.05 -8.82 -3.52
C ASP A 326 9.89 -9.16 -4.46
N TYR A 327 8.78 -9.66 -3.93
CA TYR A 327 7.59 -9.96 -4.72
C TYR A 327 6.99 -8.72 -5.40
N PHE A 328 6.90 -7.61 -4.67
CA PHE A 328 6.38 -6.38 -5.24
C PHE A 328 7.35 -5.68 -6.19
N VAL A 329 8.67 -5.74 -5.92
CA VAL A 329 9.69 -5.26 -6.85
C VAL A 329 9.58 -5.98 -8.19
N GLU A 330 9.35 -7.28 -8.20
CA GLU A 330 9.10 -8.07 -9.41
C GLU A 330 7.83 -7.60 -10.15
N LEU A 331 6.73 -7.39 -9.42
CA LEU A 331 5.47 -6.87 -9.98
C LEU A 331 5.62 -5.45 -10.56
N MET A 332 6.38 -4.59 -9.90
CA MET A 332 6.65 -3.24 -10.36
C MET A 332 7.61 -3.19 -11.55
N GLY A 333 8.36 -4.28 -11.81
CA GLY A 333 9.41 -4.34 -12.82
C GLY A 333 10.66 -3.55 -12.40
N THR A 334 11.84 -3.94 -12.93
CA THR A 334 13.07 -3.15 -12.77
C THR A 334 12.86 -1.76 -13.37
N PRO A 335 13.24 -0.66 -12.68
CA PRO A 335 13.18 0.68 -13.26
C PRO A 335 14.00 0.68 -14.55
N THR A 336 13.38 1.04 -15.67
CA THR A 336 14.13 1.29 -16.91
C THR A 336 15.08 2.46 -16.61
N PRO A 337 16.40 2.30 -16.77
CA PRO A 337 17.30 3.42 -16.59
C PRO A 337 16.95 4.52 -17.60
N LYS A 338 16.77 5.75 -17.09
CA LYS A 338 16.53 6.94 -17.89
C LYS A 338 17.78 7.35 -18.62
#